data_5fb370dcccaeb4f8b1005958c5cadb70
#
_entry.id   5fb370dcccaeb4f8b1005958c5cadb70
#
_cell.length_a   1.000
_cell.length_b   1.000
_cell.length_c   1.000
_cell.angle_alpha   90.00
_cell.angle_beta   90.00
_cell.angle_gamma   90.00
#
_symmetry.space_group_name_H-M   'P 1'
#
loop_
_entity.id
_entity.type
_entity.pdbx_description
1 polymer ?
#
loop_
_entity_poly.entity_id
_entity_poly.type
_entity_poly.pdbx_seq_one_letter_code
_entity_poly.pdbx_strand_id
1 'polypeptide(L)'
;WMDAEDILPSGEKEKLLALKADLRENPCDMVMMLFDRGVDEGGRTKFSCYRERLVRRCPQARWQGRANEVIPPFGSVRYEEIHFVRRKEKQKYSDCNLRIYEKMLAEGEKLSAREWFYYGRELFAHEKQEQAAEVLRKFLENPEGGAENKSEAVRMLAHCLQAAGKEEEGISLLLAGLQFVPPT
;
A
#
# COMPACT_ATOMS: atom_id res chain seq x y z
N TRP A 1 -0.63 8.16 14.32
CA TRP A 1 -0.56 9.17 13.24
C TRP A 1 -1.72 9.03 12.27
N MET A 2 -1.99 10.05 11.54
CA MET A 2 -2.94 10.06 10.42
C MET A 2 -2.53 11.17 9.46
N ASP A 3 -2.83 10.97 8.17
CA ASP A 3 -2.59 11.99 7.15
C ASP A 3 -3.61 13.14 7.30
N ALA A 4 -3.28 14.32 6.79
CA ALA A 4 -4.18 15.47 6.81
C ALA A 4 -5.50 15.25 6.04
N GLU A 5 -5.48 14.31 5.11
CA GLU A 5 -6.63 13.90 4.28
C GLU A 5 -7.45 12.76 4.89
N ASP A 6 -6.97 12.17 5.99
CA ASP A 6 -7.66 11.07 6.66
C ASP A 6 -8.77 11.61 7.59
N ILE A 7 -9.88 10.92 7.61
CA ILE A 7 -11.03 11.22 8.48
C ILE A 7 -11.24 10.03 9.39
N LEU A 8 -11.45 10.31 10.66
CA LEU A 8 -12.02 9.36 11.61
C LEU A 8 -13.54 9.59 11.65
N PRO A 9 -14.37 8.65 11.14
CA PRO A 9 -15.82 8.75 11.22
C PRO A 9 -16.31 8.89 12.66
N SER A 10 -17.46 9.54 12.87
CA SER A 10 -17.96 9.84 14.22
C SER A 10 -18.16 8.59 15.09
N GLY A 11 -18.69 7.50 14.51
CA GLY A 11 -18.86 6.22 15.20
C GLY A 11 -17.55 5.51 15.60
N GLU A 12 -16.44 5.83 14.94
CA GLU A 12 -15.13 5.25 15.23
C GLU A 12 -14.39 5.97 16.37
N LYS A 13 -14.81 7.21 16.68
CA LYS A 13 -14.19 8.00 17.73
C LYS A 13 -14.35 7.36 19.13
N GLU A 14 -15.52 6.82 19.41
CA GLU A 14 -15.81 6.17 20.70
C GLU A 14 -14.98 4.89 20.84
N LYS A 15 -14.86 4.09 19.77
CA LYS A 15 -14.00 2.91 19.75
C LYS A 15 -12.53 3.28 20.03
N LEU A 16 -12.04 4.35 19.38
CA LEU A 16 -10.67 4.82 19.59
C LEU A 16 -10.45 5.32 21.03
N LEU A 17 -11.42 5.98 21.64
CA LEU A 17 -11.33 6.43 23.04
C LEU A 17 -11.33 5.25 24.00
N ALA A 18 -12.17 4.24 23.77
CA ALA A 18 -12.19 3.00 24.56
C ALA A 18 -10.87 2.25 24.45
N LEU A 19 -10.35 2.10 23.24
CA LEU A 19 -9.03 1.48 23.00
C LEU A 19 -7.91 2.24 23.74
N LYS A 20 -7.91 3.56 23.71
CA LYS A 20 -6.91 4.37 24.43
C LYS A 20 -6.98 4.21 25.95
N ALA A 21 -8.15 3.94 26.49
CA ALA A 21 -8.30 3.62 27.93
C ALA A 21 -7.74 2.22 28.21
N ASP A 22 -8.09 1.23 27.40
CA ASP A 22 -7.58 -0.15 27.53
C ASP A 22 -6.06 -0.25 27.39
N LEU A 23 -5.44 0.49 26.48
CA LEU A 23 -3.99 0.51 26.30
C LEU A 23 -3.19 1.03 27.51
N ARG A 24 -3.83 1.67 28.50
CA ARG A 24 -3.17 2.05 29.75
C ARG A 24 -2.97 0.85 30.67
N GLU A 25 -3.89 -0.11 30.62
CA GLU A 25 -3.86 -1.33 31.43
C GLU A 25 -3.20 -2.49 30.65
N ASN A 26 -3.45 -2.55 29.36
CA ASN A 26 -2.97 -3.59 28.45
C ASN A 26 -2.10 -2.97 27.33
N PRO A 27 -0.86 -2.53 27.62
CA PRO A 27 -0.03 -1.84 26.64
C PRO A 27 0.45 -2.77 25.53
N CYS A 28 0.55 -2.26 24.30
CA CYS A 28 1.22 -2.90 23.18
C CYS A 28 2.16 -1.92 22.48
N ASP A 29 3.00 -2.43 21.59
CA ASP A 29 3.99 -1.59 20.89
C ASP A 29 3.39 -0.94 19.65
N MET A 30 2.44 -1.60 19.00
CA MET A 30 1.79 -1.08 17.80
C MET A 30 0.31 -1.50 17.72
N VAL A 31 -0.53 -0.58 17.26
CA VAL A 31 -1.92 -0.89 16.88
C VAL A 31 -2.12 -0.61 15.41
N MET A 32 -2.54 -1.66 14.71
CA MET A 32 -2.96 -1.63 13.31
C MET A 32 -4.47 -1.38 13.26
N MET A 33 -4.90 -0.44 12.43
CA MET A 33 -6.31 -0.11 12.24
C MET A 33 -6.65 -0.08 10.75
N LEU A 34 -7.91 -0.24 10.43
CA LEU A 34 -8.39 -0.29 9.05
C LEU A 34 -8.32 1.08 8.38
N PHE A 35 -7.80 1.08 7.19
CA PHE A 35 -7.72 2.25 6.33
C PHE A 35 -8.51 1.99 5.05
N ASP A 36 -9.61 2.71 4.91
CA ASP A 36 -10.57 2.55 3.84
C ASP A 36 -10.24 3.48 2.67
N ARG A 37 -10.12 2.90 1.47
CA ARG A 37 -9.85 3.61 0.22
C ARG A 37 -10.95 3.39 -0.79
N GLY A 38 -11.39 4.51 -1.36
CA GLY A 38 -12.41 4.49 -2.39
C GLY A 38 -13.75 4.01 -1.87
N VAL A 39 -14.80 4.60 -2.37
CA VAL A 39 -16.18 4.26 -2.06
C VAL A 39 -16.85 3.95 -3.38
N ASP A 40 -17.70 2.93 -3.44
CA ASP A 40 -18.53 2.66 -4.60
C ASP A 40 -19.70 3.67 -4.67
N GLU A 41 -20.53 3.56 -5.71
CA GLU A 41 -21.70 4.42 -5.88
C GLU A 41 -22.74 4.25 -4.76
N GLY A 42 -22.74 3.10 -4.09
CA GLY A 42 -23.58 2.80 -2.93
C GLY A 42 -22.97 3.21 -1.59
N GLY A 43 -21.81 3.88 -1.58
CA GLY A 43 -21.14 4.33 -0.36
C GLY A 43 -20.35 3.25 0.39
N ARG A 44 -20.18 2.03 -0.20
CA ARG A 44 -19.42 0.94 0.41
C ARG A 44 -17.94 1.06 0.10
N THR A 45 -17.11 0.78 1.08
CA THR A 45 -15.65 0.76 0.93
C THR A 45 -15.23 -0.26 -0.12
N LYS A 46 -14.45 0.18 -1.12
CA LYS A 46 -13.94 -0.71 -2.19
C LYS A 46 -12.73 -1.51 -1.75
N PHE A 47 -11.91 -0.93 -0.90
CA PHE A 47 -10.68 -1.53 -0.43
C PHE A 47 -10.37 -1.06 0.99
N SER A 48 -10.05 -2.00 1.86
CA SER A 48 -9.63 -1.75 3.23
C SER A 48 -8.34 -2.52 3.52
N CYS A 49 -7.40 -1.89 4.19
CA CYS A 49 -6.17 -2.53 4.64
C CYS A 49 -5.78 -2.04 6.03
N TYR A 50 -5.08 -2.88 6.77
CA TYR A 50 -4.52 -2.46 8.04
C TYR A 50 -3.33 -1.54 7.85
N ARG A 51 -3.32 -0.44 8.62
CA ARG A 51 -2.22 0.51 8.68
C ARG A 51 -1.85 0.78 10.14
N GLU A 52 -0.57 1.01 10.37
CA GLU A 52 -0.05 1.42 11.66
C GLU A 52 -0.61 2.77 12.07
N ARG A 53 -1.40 2.84 13.14
CA ARG A 53 -2.08 4.09 13.58
C ARG A 53 -1.65 4.55 14.95
N LEU A 54 -1.45 3.65 15.90
CA LEU A 54 -0.83 3.96 17.17
C LEU A 54 0.49 3.21 17.27
N VAL A 55 1.55 3.91 17.63
CA VAL A 55 2.89 3.35 17.71
C VAL A 55 3.53 3.86 18.98
N ARG A 56 4.04 2.95 19.80
CA ARG A 56 4.79 3.29 21.01
C ARG A 56 6.07 4.03 20.64
N ARG A 57 6.33 5.15 21.31
CA ARG A 57 7.54 5.91 21.09
C ARG A 57 8.76 5.16 21.63
N CYS A 58 9.58 4.63 20.72
CA CYS A 58 10.81 3.90 21.02
C CYS A 58 11.79 4.01 19.83
N PRO A 59 13.05 3.59 19.98
CA PRO A 59 14.04 3.66 18.91
C PRO A 59 13.68 2.86 17.65
N GLN A 60 12.87 1.78 17.79
CA GLN A 60 12.41 0.94 16.68
C GLN A 60 11.30 1.61 15.86
N ALA A 61 10.53 2.53 16.45
CA ALA A 61 9.45 3.25 15.81
C ALA A 61 9.99 4.31 14.83
N ARG A 62 10.46 3.87 13.68
CA ARG A 62 11.04 4.74 12.64
C ARG A 62 10.40 4.51 11.31
N TRP A 63 10.09 5.60 10.63
CA TRP A 63 9.69 5.58 9.23
C TRP A 63 10.80 5.00 8.35
N GLN A 64 10.42 4.11 7.44
CA GLN A 64 11.29 3.51 6.44
C GLN A 64 10.75 3.79 5.05
N GLY A 65 11.67 3.97 4.09
CA GLY A 65 11.37 4.39 2.73
C GLY A 65 11.46 5.90 2.54
N ARG A 66 11.77 6.33 1.32
CA ARG A 66 11.81 7.77 0.92
C ARG A 66 10.49 8.22 0.32
N ALA A 67 9.69 7.26 -0.15
CA ALA A 67 8.31 7.44 -0.64
C ALA A 67 7.48 6.23 -0.24
N ASN A 68 6.17 6.41 -0.08
CA ASN A 68 5.26 5.38 0.45
C ASN A 68 5.76 4.78 1.78
N GLU A 69 6.16 5.65 2.70
CA GLU A 69 6.81 5.32 3.95
C GLU A 69 5.93 4.42 4.82
N VAL A 70 6.58 3.63 5.65
CA VAL A 70 5.94 2.71 6.60
C VAL A 70 6.75 2.63 7.87
N ILE A 71 6.09 2.41 9.00
CA ILE A 71 6.74 1.94 10.21
C ILE A 71 6.54 0.43 10.24
N PRO A 72 7.59 -0.39 10.00
CA PRO A 72 7.45 -1.83 10.02
C PRO A 72 6.91 -2.32 11.36
N PRO A 73 6.08 -3.36 11.40
CA PRO A 73 5.61 -3.94 12.64
C PRO A 73 6.78 -4.39 13.53
N PHE A 74 6.71 -4.05 14.82
CA PHE A 74 7.69 -4.47 15.82
C PHE A 74 7.00 -4.75 17.17
N GLY A 75 7.65 -5.58 17.98
CA GLY A 75 7.16 -5.92 19.32
C GLY A 75 5.77 -6.57 19.30
N SER A 76 4.94 -6.19 20.27
CA SER A 76 3.55 -6.65 20.37
C SER A 76 2.64 -5.83 19.47
N VAL A 77 2.02 -6.50 18.49
CA VAL A 77 1.12 -5.86 17.51
C VAL A 77 -0.32 -6.27 17.78
N ARG A 78 -1.20 -5.29 17.86
CA ARG A 78 -2.64 -5.47 18.04
C ARG A 78 -3.39 -4.96 16.81
N TYR A 79 -4.44 -5.68 16.39
CA TYR A 79 -5.28 -5.33 15.25
C TYR A 79 -6.66 -4.94 15.76
N GLU A 80 -7.14 -3.77 15.33
CA GLU A 80 -8.43 -3.22 15.76
C GLU A 80 -9.29 -2.83 14.58
N GLU A 81 -10.58 -3.15 14.68
CA GLU A 81 -11.59 -2.78 13.68
C GLU A 81 -12.07 -1.33 13.89
N ILE A 82 -11.12 -0.40 13.84
CA ILE A 82 -11.35 1.04 13.84
C ILE A 82 -11.02 1.55 12.45
N HIS A 83 -11.97 2.21 11.79
CA HIS A 83 -11.86 2.63 10.42
C HIS A 83 -11.40 4.07 10.29
N PHE A 84 -10.37 4.31 9.49
CA PHE A 84 -9.98 5.60 8.97
C PHE A 84 -10.29 5.66 7.49
N VAL A 85 -10.89 6.74 7.05
CA VAL A 85 -11.33 6.92 5.65
C VAL A 85 -10.55 8.05 5.01
N ARG A 86 -10.03 7.84 3.81
CA ARG A 86 -9.41 8.93 3.05
C ARG A 86 -10.48 9.80 2.40
N ARG A 87 -10.45 11.10 2.68
CA ARG A 87 -11.31 12.08 2.01
C ARG A 87 -11.02 12.04 0.51
N LYS A 88 -12.06 11.88 -0.29
CA LYS A 88 -11.96 12.05 -1.74
C LYS A 88 -11.77 13.53 -2.04
N GLU A 89 -10.55 13.95 -2.32
CA GLU A 89 -10.34 15.19 -3.07
C GLU A 89 -10.16 14.84 -4.55
N LYS A 90 -10.74 15.66 -5.43
CA LYS A 90 -10.48 15.62 -6.88
C LYS A 90 -9.08 16.20 -7.15
N GLN A 91 -8.06 15.63 -6.52
CA GLN A 91 -6.70 16.06 -6.77
C GLN A 91 -6.14 15.33 -7.98
N LYS A 92 -5.47 16.09 -8.83
CA LYS A 92 -4.61 15.53 -9.87
C LYS A 92 -3.56 14.66 -9.18
N TYR A 93 -3.39 13.43 -9.63
CA TYR A 93 -2.40 12.52 -9.06
C TYR A 93 -1.03 13.18 -9.07
N SER A 94 -0.40 13.30 -7.89
CA SER A 94 0.87 14.00 -7.72
C SER A 94 2.02 13.13 -8.22
N ASP A 95 3.00 13.72 -8.91
CA ASP A 95 4.22 13.08 -9.36
C ASP A 95 5.35 13.04 -8.31
N CYS A 96 5.07 13.50 -7.09
CA CYS A 96 6.09 13.58 -6.03
C CYS A 96 6.79 12.24 -5.78
N ASN A 97 6.04 11.16 -5.58
CA ASN A 97 6.61 9.84 -5.33
C ASN A 97 7.40 9.34 -6.54
N LEU A 98 6.86 9.52 -7.75
CA LEU A 98 7.54 9.14 -8.97
C LEU A 98 8.92 9.79 -9.07
N ARG A 99 8.99 11.11 -8.86
CA ARG A 99 10.26 11.87 -8.86
C ARG A 99 11.24 11.38 -7.80
N ILE A 100 10.75 10.98 -6.62
CA ILE A 100 11.60 10.45 -5.56
C ILE A 100 12.28 9.16 -6.03
N TYR A 101 11.52 8.21 -6.60
CA TYR A 101 12.08 6.96 -7.12
C TYR A 101 13.04 7.18 -8.29
N GLU A 102 12.67 8.05 -9.24
CA GLU A 102 13.56 8.41 -10.37
C GLU A 102 14.87 9.01 -9.86
N LYS A 103 14.81 9.87 -8.83
CA LYS A 103 16.00 10.44 -8.19
C LYS A 103 16.86 9.38 -7.49
N MET A 104 16.26 8.48 -6.73
CA MET A 104 16.98 7.38 -6.06
C MET A 104 17.77 6.55 -7.07
N LEU A 105 17.14 6.19 -8.19
CA LEU A 105 17.80 5.43 -9.25
C LEU A 105 18.92 6.22 -9.93
N ALA A 106 18.72 7.52 -10.17
CA ALA A 106 19.76 8.39 -10.74
C ALA A 106 20.96 8.56 -9.80
N GLU A 107 20.75 8.50 -8.48
CA GLU A 107 21.79 8.54 -7.44
C GLU A 107 22.47 7.17 -7.24
N GLY A 108 22.05 6.13 -7.98
CA GLY A 108 22.60 4.77 -7.91
C GLY A 108 22.15 3.99 -6.67
N GLU A 109 21.08 4.43 -6.00
CA GLU A 109 20.52 3.71 -4.86
C GLU A 109 19.87 2.40 -5.31
N LYS A 110 19.98 1.37 -4.46
CA LYS A 110 19.30 0.09 -4.68
C LYS A 110 17.92 0.14 -4.06
N LEU A 111 16.90 -0.04 -4.88
CA LEU A 111 15.53 -0.15 -4.39
C LEU A 111 15.30 -1.52 -3.75
N SER A 112 14.62 -1.54 -2.60
CA SER A 112 14.07 -2.74 -1.98
C SER A 112 12.93 -3.32 -2.81
N ALA A 113 12.52 -4.57 -2.53
CA ALA A 113 11.36 -5.17 -3.20
C ALA A 113 10.09 -4.30 -3.07
N ARG A 114 9.86 -3.74 -1.88
CA ARG A 114 8.75 -2.83 -1.64
C ARG A 114 8.83 -1.58 -2.52
N GLU A 115 10.00 -0.96 -2.63
CA GLU A 115 10.20 0.26 -3.43
C GLU A 115 10.05 -0.02 -4.92
N TRP A 116 10.52 -1.17 -5.43
CA TRP A 116 10.27 -1.60 -6.81
C TRP A 116 8.78 -1.71 -7.12
N PHE A 117 7.99 -2.31 -6.22
CA PHE A 117 6.54 -2.40 -6.37
C PHE A 117 5.89 -1.01 -6.45
N TYR A 118 6.20 -0.14 -5.50
CA TYR A 118 5.59 1.20 -5.48
C TYR A 118 6.04 2.07 -6.64
N TYR A 119 7.30 1.96 -7.07
CA TYR A 119 7.77 2.64 -8.28
C TYR A 119 7.02 2.17 -9.53
N GLY A 120 6.84 0.87 -9.71
CA GLY A 120 6.02 0.32 -10.79
C GLY A 120 4.58 0.82 -10.76
N ARG A 121 3.99 0.93 -9.56
CA ARG A 121 2.64 1.46 -9.36
C ARG A 121 2.54 2.96 -9.68
N GLU A 122 3.54 3.75 -9.32
CA GLU A 122 3.60 5.17 -9.68
C GLU A 122 3.70 5.36 -11.20
N LEU A 123 4.56 4.60 -11.87
CA LEU A 123 4.69 4.62 -13.34
C LEU A 123 3.36 4.25 -14.01
N PHE A 124 2.68 3.20 -13.51
CA PHE A 124 1.38 2.77 -14.01
C PHE A 124 0.32 3.87 -13.85
N ALA A 125 0.26 4.51 -12.68
CA ALA A 125 -0.68 5.59 -12.38
C ALA A 125 -0.43 6.86 -13.22
N HIS A 126 0.81 7.06 -13.68
CA HIS A 126 1.19 8.14 -14.59
C HIS A 126 1.15 7.73 -16.07
N GLU A 127 0.48 6.62 -16.39
CA GLU A 127 0.30 6.11 -17.77
C GLU A 127 1.62 5.82 -18.52
N LYS A 128 2.74 5.69 -17.79
CA LYS A 128 4.05 5.29 -18.34
C LYS A 128 4.14 3.77 -18.48
N GLN A 129 3.26 3.19 -19.31
CA GLN A 129 2.96 1.76 -19.35
C GLN A 129 4.16 0.86 -19.68
N GLU A 130 5.03 1.27 -20.62
CA GLU A 130 6.21 0.49 -20.99
C GLU A 130 7.20 0.40 -19.81
N GLN A 131 7.47 1.53 -19.17
CA GLN A 131 8.36 1.59 -18.01
C GLN A 131 7.76 0.84 -16.82
N ALA A 132 6.44 0.99 -16.60
CA ALA A 132 5.72 0.26 -15.57
C ALA A 132 5.85 -1.26 -15.78
N ALA A 133 5.67 -1.74 -17.01
CA ALA A 133 5.80 -3.16 -17.33
C ALA A 133 7.21 -3.70 -17.04
N GLU A 134 8.25 -2.96 -17.38
CA GLU A 134 9.63 -3.34 -17.09
C GLU A 134 9.91 -3.44 -15.58
N VAL A 135 9.48 -2.41 -14.83
CA VAL A 135 9.70 -2.33 -13.39
C VAL A 135 8.90 -3.40 -12.64
N LEU A 136 7.65 -3.63 -13.04
CA LEU A 136 6.79 -4.64 -12.43
C LEU A 136 7.30 -6.06 -12.68
N ARG A 137 7.89 -6.35 -13.85
CA ARG A 137 8.57 -7.64 -14.10
C ARG A 137 9.74 -7.85 -13.13
N LYS A 138 10.62 -6.86 -12.99
CA LYS A 138 11.73 -6.90 -12.02
C LYS A 138 11.24 -7.16 -10.59
N PHE A 139 10.13 -6.52 -10.21
CA PHE A 139 9.53 -6.75 -8.90
C PHE A 139 9.01 -8.20 -8.75
N LEU A 140 8.32 -8.73 -9.74
CA LEU A 140 7.75 -10.10 -9.69
C LEU A 140 8.83 -11.18 -9.57
N GLU A 141 10.02 -10.96 -10.13
CA GLU A 141 11.18 -11.83 -9.99
C GLU A 141 11.82 -11.77 -8.60
N ASN A 142 11.52 -10.73 -7.80
CA ASN A 142 12.10 -10.56 -6.48
C ASN A 142 11.43 -11.52 -5.46
N PRO A 143 12.20 -12.40 -4.79
CA PRO A 143 11.65 -13.34 -3.81
C PRO A 143 11.07 -12.65 -2.56
N GLU A 144 11.55 -11.46 -2.22
CA GLU A 144 11.09 -10.71 -1.03
C GLU A 144 9.76 -9.97 -1.24
N GLY A 145 9.19 -10.02 -2.45
CA GLY A 145 7.90 -9.42 -2.77
C GLY A 145 6.76 -10.12 -2.04
N GLY A 146 6.00 -9.41 -1.20
CA GLY A 146 4.82 -9.95 -0.53
C GLY A 146 3.72 -10.38 -1.52
N ALA A 147 2.96 -11.43 -1.17
CA ALA A 147 1.94 -12.03 -2.05
C ALA A 147 0.89 -11.03 -2.53
N GLU A 148 0.38 -10.16 -1.64
CA GLU A 148 -0.58 -9.12 -2.00
C GLU A 148 -0.03 -8.15 -3.05
N ASN A 149 1.21 -7.68 -2.86
CA ASN A 149 1.87 -6.79 -3.81
C ASN A 149 2.14 -7.50 -5.14
N LYS A 150 2.48 -8.80 -5.10
CA LYS A 150 2.66 -9.60 -6.33
C LYS A 150 1.34 -9.78 -7.09
N SER A 151 0.24 -10.03 -6.40
CA SER A 151 -1.09 -10.12 -7.02
C SER A 151 -1.47 -8.79 -7.70
N GLU A 152 -1.25 -7.66 -7.03
CA GLU A 152 -1.52 -6.34 -7.62
C GLU A 152 -0.59 -6.02 -8.80
N ALA A 153 0.69 -6.38 -8.71
CA ALA A 153 1.68 -6.19 -9.76
C ALA A 153 1.34 -7.00 -11.02
N VAL A 154 0.90 -8.24 -10.86
CA VAL A 154 0.41 -9.09 -11.96
C VAL A 154 -0.75 -8.42 -12.68
N ARG A 155 -1.74 -7.89 -11.95
CA ARG A 155 -2.88 -7.20 -12.53
C ARG A 155 -2.47 -5.95 -13.32
N MET A 156 -1.58 -5.12 -12.76
CA MET A 156 -1.09 -3.92 -13.45
C MET A 156 -0.27 -4.26 -14.68
N LEU A 157 0.62 -5.26 -14.59
CA LEU A 157 1.44 -5.71 -15.71
C LEU A 157 0.59 -6.30 -16.83
N ALA A 158 -0.44 -7.09 -16.51
CA ALA A 158 -1.37 -7.61 -17.51
C ALA A 158 -2.10 -6.47 -18.24
N HIS A 159 -2.49 -5.42 -17.55
CA HIS A 159 -3.09 -4.23 -18.17
C HIS A 159 -2.09 -3.52 -19.10
N CYS A 160 -0.81 -3.38 -18.70
CA CYS A 160 0.22 -2.80 -19.56
C CYS A 160 0.44 -3.66 -20.82
N LEU A 161 0.42 -5.00 -20.68
CA LEU A 161 0.55 -5.92 -21.80
C LEU A 161 -0.63 -5.83 -22.77
N GLN A 162 -1.85 -5.74 -22.25
CA GLN A 162 -3.06 -5.55 -23.06
C GLN A 162 -2.96 -4.25 -23.89
N ALA A 163 -2.55 -3.15 -23.25
CA ALA A 163 -2.36 -1.88 -23.94
C ALA A 163 -1.27 -1.92 -25.03
N ALA A 164 -0.27 -2.82 -24.86
CA ALA A 164 0.78 -3.08 -25.86
C ALA A 164 0.36 -4.10 -26.93
N GLY A 165 -0.91 -4.57 -26.97
CA GLY A 165 -1.39 -5.57 -27.91
C GLY A 165 -0.92 -7.00 -27.63
N LYS A 166 -0.38 -7.27 -26.42
CA LYS A 166 0.12 -8.59 -25.98
C LYS A 166 -0.89 -9.30 -25.08
N GLU A 167 -2.11 -9.44 -25.55
CA GLU A 167 -3.23 -9.92 -24.74
C GLU A 167 -3.04 -11.35 -24.23
N GLU A 168 -2.52 -12.27 -25.06
CA GLU A 168 -2.27 -13.66 -24.68
C GLU A 168 -1.21 -13.76 -23.56
N GLU A 169 -0.16 -12.96 -23.62
CA GLU A 169 0.85 -12.86 -22.56
C GLU A 169 0.23 -12.36 -21.26
N GLY A 170 -0.63 -11.33 -21.35
CA GLY A 170 -1.37 -10.79 -20.21
C GLY A 170 -2.27 -11.81 -19.54
N ILE A 171 -3.03 -12.59 -20.31
CA ILE A 171 -3.91 -13.66 -19.80
C ILE A 171 -3.07 -14.74 -19.12
N SER A 172 -2.01 -15.20 -19.76
CA SER A 172 -1.11 -16.22 -19.20
C SER A 172 -0.51 -15.76 -17.87
N LEU A 173 -0.13 -14.48 -17.77
CA LEU A 173 0.37 -13.88 -16.55
C LEU A 173 -0.69 -13.84 -15.44
N LEU A 174 -1.92 -13.47 -15.75
CA LEU A 174 -3.02 -13.46 -14.79
C LEU A 174 -3.30 -14.86 -14.23
N LEU A 175 -3.30 -15.88 -15.07
CA LEU A 175 -3.49 -17.28 -14.66
C LEU A 175 -2.33 -17.73 -13.73
N ALA A 176 -1.10 -17.41 -14.09
CA ALA A 176 0.06 -17.70 -13.24
C ALA A 176 0.00 -16.94 -11.91
N GLY A 177 -0.57 -15.73 -11.91
CA GLY A 177 -0.72 -14.88 -10.74
C GLY A 177 -1.71 -15.39 -9.69
N LEU A 178 -2.59 -16.32 -10.02
CA LEU A 178 -3.56 -16.92 -9.09
C LEU A 178 -2.88 -17.56 -7.87
N GLN A 179 -1.64 -18.03 -8.00
CA GLN A 179 -0.85 -18.56 -6.89
C GLN A 179 -0.59 -17.53 -5.76
N PHE A 180 -0.70 -16.22 -6.05
CA PHE A 180 -0.49 -15.15 -5.06
C PHE A 180 -1.80 -14.73 -4.38
N VAL A 181 -2.94 -15.23 -4.80
CA VAL A 181 -4.24 -14.95 -4.16
C VAL A 181 -4.37 -15.85 -2.95
N PRO A 182 -4.61 -15.32 -1.73
CA PRO A 182 -4.81 -16.15 -0.56
C PRO A 182 -6.06 -17.03 -0.76
N PRO A 183 -6.06 -18.27 -0.25
CA PRO A 183 -7.25 -19.10 -0.26
C PRO A 183 -8.37 -18.41 0.56
N THR A 184 -9.56 -18.34 -0.01
CA THR A 184 -10.77 -17.81 0.64
C THR A 184 -11.30 -18.76 1.69
#